data_5f6343418111ff118e126c278454c6d7
#
_entry.id   5f6343418111ff118e126c278454c6d7
#
_cell.length_a   1.000
_cell.length_b   1.000
_cell.length_c   1.000
_cell.angle_alpha   90.00
_cell.angle_beta   90.00
_cell.angle_gamma   90.00
#
_symmetry.space_group_name_H-M   'P 1'
#
loop_
_entity.id
_entity.type
_entity.pdbx_description
1 polymer ?
#
loop_
_entity_poly.entity_id
_entity_poly.type
_entity_poly.pdbx_seq_one_letter_code
_entity_poly.pdbx_strand_id
1 'polypeptide(L)'
;MEYLVVAFRSRSDTVRFFNFLSANGLHAEIVNTPKQAGVGCGLSVKVSKNSLSFTRRALSVFGDSSFIGVFLVSEVSGKKIIRTI
;
A
#
# COMPACT_ATOMS: atom_id res chain seq x y z
N MET A 1 5.16 11.25 11.16
CA MET A 1 4.19 10.18 10.96
C MET A 1 4.59 9.32 9.77
N GLU A 2 4.58 8.02 9.95
CA GLU A 2 4.98 7.10 8.89
C GLU A 2 3.93 6.02 8.69
N TYR A 3 3.75 5.62 7.44
CA TYR A 3 2.84 4.54 7.10
C TYR A 3 3.30 3.90 5.79
N LEU A 4 2.74 2.73 5.48
CA LEU A 4 3.05 2.02 4.25
C LEU A 4 1.93 2.22 3.24
N VAL A 5 2.30 2.24 1.97
CA VAL A 5 1.36 2.30 0.86
C VAL A 5 1.72 1.18 -0.11
N VAL A 6 0.73 0.35 -0.45
CA VAL A 6 0.90 -0.74 -1.39
C VAL A 6 0.24 -0.34 -2.70
N ALA A 7 1.00 -0.32 -3.77
CA ALA A 7 0.53 0.17 -5.07
C ALA A 7 0.40 -0.96 -6.08
N PHE A 8 -0.69 -0.90 -6.86
CA PHE A 8 -0.97 -1.82 -7.95
C PHE A 8 -1.29 -1.01 -9.20
N ARG A 9 -1.07 -1.59 -10.39
CA ARG A 9 -1.49 -0.97 -11.64
C ARG A 9 -3.00 -1.04 -11.83
N SER A 10 -3.62 -2.10 -11.33
CA SER A 10 -5.05 -2.35 -11.49
C SER A 10 -5.82 -1.80 -10.30
N ARG A 11 -6.84 -0.98 -10.57
CA ARG A 11 -7.73 -0.49 -9.52
C ARG A 11 -8.46 -1.65 -8.85
N SER A 12 -8.92 -2.63 -9.62
CA SER A 12 -9.61 -3.78 -9.05
C SER A 12 -8.70 -4.61 -8.13
N ASP A 13 -7.42 -4.74 -8.48
CA ASP A 13 -6.48 -5.44 -7.61
C ASP A 13 -6.23 -4.66 -6.31
N THR A 14 -6.22 -3.34 -6.38
CA THR A 14 -6.10 -2.50 -5.19
C THR A 14 -7.25 -2.78 -4.22
N VAL A 15 -8.48 -2.78 -4.73
CA VAL A 15 -9.66 -3.03 -3.91
C VAL A 15 -9.67 -4.46 -3.39
N ARG A 16 -9.30 -5.43 -4.24
CA ARG A 16 -9.24 -6.84 -3.83
C ARG A 16 -8.22 -7.06 -2.73
N PHE A 17 -7.06 -6.43 -2.83
CA PHE A 17 -6.04 -6.55 -1.79
C PHE A 17 -6.50 -5.91 -0.49
N PHE A 18 -7.13 -4.74 -0.58
CA PHE A 18 -7.73 -4.10 0.60
C PHE A 18 -8.71 -5.06 1.29
N ASN A 19 -9.61 -5.67 0.52
CA ASN A 19 -10.58 -6.61 1.07
C ASN A 19 -9.91 -7.84 1.65
N PHE A 20 -8.85 -8.33 1.01
CA PHE A 20 -8.10 -9.48 1.50
C PHE A 20 -7.47 -9.20 2.86
N LEU A 21 -6.85 -8.03 3.02
CA LEU A 21 -6.25 -7.64 4.30
C LEU A 21 -7.32 -7.51 5.39
N SER A 22 -8.43 -6.86 5.06
CA SER A 22 -9.52 -6.68 6.02
C SER A 22 -10.12 -8.00 6.45
N ALA A 23 -10.29 -8.94 5.52
CA ALA A 23 -10.80 -10.28 5.83
C ALA A 23 -9.85 -11.07 6.71
N ASN A 24 -8.57 -10.73 6.70
CA ASN A 24 -7.56 -11.39 7.53
C ASN A 24 -7.24 -10.61 8.80
N GLY A 25 -8.07 -9.64 9.15
CA GLY A 25 -7.99 -8.95 10.43
C GLY A 25 -7.02 -7.78 10.47
N LEU A 26 -6.47 -7.35 9.34
CA LEU A 26 -5.58 -6.20 9.32
C LEU A 26 -6.36 -4.94 8.93
N HIS A 27 -6.25 -3.91 9.76
CA HIS A 27 -6.84 -2.61 9.42
C HIS A 27 -6.08 -1.99 8.25
N ALA A 28 -6.82 -1.57 7.23
CA ALA A 28 -6.27 -0.94 6.04
C ALA A 28 -7.22 0.14 5.54
N GLU A 29 -6.72 1.01 4.67
CA GLU A 29 -7.52 2.06 4.06
C GLU A 29 -7.18 2.19 2.58
N ILE A 30 -8.17 2.56 1.78
CA ILE A 30 -7.92 2.95 0.39
C ILE A 30 -7.59 4.43 0.40
N VAL A 31 -6.46 4.80 -0.20
CA VAL A 31 -6.00 6.19 -0.26
C VAL A 31 -5.56 6.52 -1.68
N ASN A 32 -5.45 7.81 -1.97
CA ASN A 32 -4.83 8.24 -3.22
C ASN A 32 -3.34 7.93 -3.17
N THR A 33 -2.81 7.39 -4.25
CA THR A 33 -1.38 7.13 -4.34
C THR A 33 -0.64 8.47 -4.27
N PRO A 34 0.37 8.61 -3.40
CA PRO A 34 1.15 9.84 -3.35
C PRO A 34 1.76 10.16 -4.70
N LYS A 35 1.68 11.42 -5.12
CA LYS A 35 2.21 11.83 -6.42
C LYS A 35 3.69 11.53 -6.57
N GLN A 36 4.43 11.61 -5.48
CA GLN A 36 5.87 11.34 -5.46
C GLN A 36 6.20 9.90 -5.84
N ALA A 37 5.27 8.98 -5.62
CA ALA A 37 5.48 7.59 -6.04
C ALA A 37 5.39 7.44 -7.56
N GLY A 38 4.58 8.28 -8.20
CA GLY A 38 4.50 8.36 -9.66
C GLY A 38 4.05 7.10 -10.37
N VAL A 39 3.31 6.21 -9.70
CA VAL A 39 2.99 4.90 -10.24
C VAL A 39 1.56 4.49 -9.93
N GLY A 40 1.07 3.51 -10.66
CA GLY A 40 -0.18 2.84 -10.34
C GLY A 40 -1.42 3.49 -10.92
N CYS A 41 -2.57 3.03 -10.42
CA CYS A 41 -3.88 3.46 -10.91
C CYS A 41 -4.41 4.72 -10.20
N GLY A 42 -3.62 5.32 -9.33
CA GLY A 42 -4.05 6.47 -8.53
C GLY A 42 -4.61 6.10 -7.17
N LEU A 43 -4.91 4.84 -6.92
CA LEU A 43 -5.36 4.35 -5.62
C LEU A 43 -4.35 3.35 -5.07
N SER A 44 -4.18 3.36 -3.75
CA SER A 44 -3.28 2.47 -3.05
C SER A 44 -3.92 2.00 -1.76
N VAL A 45 -3.32 0.98 -1.14
CA VAL A 45 -3.76 0.48 0.15
C VAL A 45 -2.78 0.97 1.21
N LYS A 46 -3.30 1.70 2.19
CA LYS A 46 -2.51 2.21 3.31
C LYS A 46 -2.61 1.27 4.49
N VAL A 47 -1.48 0.93 5.08
CA VAL A 47 -1.40 0.13 6.30
C VAL A 47 -0.38 0.74 7.24
N SER A 48 -0.44 0.34 8.51
CA SER A 48 0.55 0.77 9.51
C SER A 48 1.94 0.27 9.13
N LYS A 49 2.97 1.08 9.41
CA LYS A 49 4.35 0.64 9.15
C LYS A 49 4.73 -0.61 9.94
N ASN A 50 4.06 -0.85 11.06
CA ASN A 50 4.33 -2.04 11.87
C ASN A 50 3.76 -3.31 11.24
N SER A 51 2.99 -3.18 10.16
CA SER A 51 2.36 -4.30 9.47
C SER A 51 3.16 -4.79 8.27
N LEU A 52 4.42 -4.38 8.13
CA LEU A 52 5.21 -4.73 6.94
C LEU A 52 5.31 -6.24 6.72
N SER A 53 5.66 -6.98 7.77
CA SER A 53 5.80 -8.45 7.65
C SER A 53 4.48 -9.12 7.26
N PHE A 54 3.38 -8.69 7.89
CA PHE A 54 2.06 -9.21 7.58
C PHE A 54 1.70 -8.89 6.13
N THR A 55 1.93 -7.64 5.71
CA THR A 55 1.62 -7.19 4.36
C THR A 55 2.41 -7.97 3.32
N ARG A 56 3.68 -8.22 3.55
CA ARG A 56 4.51 -9.00 2.62
C ARG A 56 4.01 -10.43 2.48
N ARG A 57 3.63 -11.07 3.59
CA ARG A 57 3.06 -12.43 3.54
C ARG A 57 1.73 -12.42 2.80
N ALA A 58 0.91 -11.41 3.04
CA ALA A 58 -0.37 -11.28 2.35
C ALA A 58 -0.17 -11.13 0.85
N LEU A 59 0.80 -10.32 0.42
CA LEU A 59 1.12 -10.17 -1.00
C LEU A 59 1.54 -11.49 -1.64
N SER A 60 2.33 -12.27 -0.92
CA SER A 60 2.78 -13.58 -1.38
C SER A 60 1.59 -14.53 -1.64
N VAL A 61 0.59 -14.50 -0.78
CA VAL A 61 -0.61 -15.34 -0.89
C VAL A 61 -1.58 -14.80 -1.93
N PHE A 62 -1.76 -13.48 -1.96
CA PHE A 62 -2.73 -12.81 -2.83
C PHE A 62 -2.42 -13.02 -4.32
N GLY A 63 -1.13 -13.05 -4.68
CA GLY A 63 -0.72 -13.01 -6.05
C GLY A 63 -0.65 -11.56 -6.53
N ASP A 64 0.15 -11.29 -7.54
CA ASP A 64 0.54 -9.90 -7.77
C ASP A 64 0.67 -9.51 -9.24
N SER A 65 -0.20 -10.01 -10.11
CA SER A 65 -0.07 -9.72 -11.55
C SER A 65 0.07 -8.23 -11.86
N SER A 66 -0.48 -7.34 -11.01
CA SER A 66 -0.37 -5.89 -11.23
C SER A 66 0.37 -5.17 -10.10
N PHE A 67 1.00 -5.90 -9.19
CA PHE A 67 1.71 -5.31 -8.05
C PHE A 67 2.89 -4.47 -8.54
N ILE A 68 3.06 -3.28 -7.95
CA ILE A 68 4.15 -2.37 -8.28
C ILE A 68 5.18 -2.31 -7.17
N GLY A 69 4.75 -2.09 -5.94
CA GLY A 69 5.69 -1.99 -4.83
C GLY A 69 5.03 -1.57 -3.53
N VAL A 70 5.83 -1.65 -2.47
CA VAL A 70 5.47 -1.14 -1.15
C VAL A 70 6.35 0.08 -0.90
N PHE A 71 5.73 1.17 -0.46
CA PHE A 71 6.43 2.42 -0.22
C PHE A 71 6.24 2.85 1.22
N LEU A 72 7.32 3.32 1.83
CA LEU A 72 7.24 3.96 3.14
C LEU A 72 7.01 5.45 2.91
N VAL A 73 5.95 5.98 3.48
CA VAL A 73 5.63 7.40 3.41
C VAL A 73 5.92 8.01 4.77
N SER A 74 6.77 9.03 4.78
CA SER A 74 7.09 9.79 6.00
C SER A 74 6.55 11.21 5.81
N GLU A 75 5.75 11.68 6.76
CA GLU A 75 5.23 13.04 6.74
C GLU A 75 5.93 13.85 7.83
N VAL A 76 6.68 14.87 7.42
CA VAL A 76 7.41 15.74 8.33
C VAL A 76 7.18 17.18 7.89
N SER A 77 6.67 18.00 8.79
CA SER A 77 6.46 19.44 8.54
C SER A 77 5.64 19.70 7.27
N GLY A 78 4.60 18.91 7.05
CA GLY A 78 3.73 19.06 5.89
C GLY A 78 4.29 18.50 4.59
N LYS A 79 5.48 17.92 4.63
CA LYS A 79 6.10 17.32 3.45
C LYS A 79 6.04 15.80 3.53
N LYS A 80 5.86 15.16 2.38
CA LYS A 80 5.88 13.71 2.27
C LYS A 80 7.18 13.27 1.62
N ILE A 81 7.84 12.31 2.26
CA ILE A 81 9.04 11.67 1.74
C ILE A 81 8.67 10.22 1.48
N ILE A 82 8.90 9.76 0.26
CA ILE A 82 8.50 8.44 -0.20
C ILE A 82 9.74 7.61 -0.45
N ARG A 83 9.78 6.39 0.09
CA ARG A 83 10.87 5.44 -0.18
C ARG A 83 10.30 4.09 -0.53
N THR A 84 10.85 3.47 -1.57
CA THR A 84 10.54 2.08 -1.91
C THR A 84 11.21 1.16 -0.88
N ILE A 85 10.48 0.17 -0.42
CA ILE A 85 11.03 -0.80 0.54
C ILE A 85 10.77 -2.24 0.11
#